data_33170b75f439a1e20d0bce52c5a475b3
#
_entry.id   33170b75f439a1e20d0bce52c5a475b3
#
_cell.length_a   1.000
_cell.length_b   1.000
_cell.length_c   1.000
_cell.angle_alpha   90.00
_cell.angle_beta   90.00
_cell.angle_gamma   90.00
#
_symmetry.space_group_name_H-M   'P 1'
#
loop_
_entity.id
_entity.type
_entity.pdbx_description
1 polymer ?
#
loop_
_entity_poly.entity_id
_entity_poly.type
_entity_poly.pdbx_seq_one_letter_code
_entity_poly.pdbx_strand_id
1 'polypeptide(L)'
;MKAFPALLALLAALTAVAAPAPDAPQSLPILYDQPGDRYILRIDNRRYQMPYPTKEGVARLMSAANYPRTKLLYDEYKRALDERAKAESTIRSSQSNLARETERVARLNRSLDSLRQQLALLRGLPNVDLNELLFLQNQIRITAASLASAEAQEAKAASALDRTQGAAEATLRRADKARDDYVAALTEYEKPLAEIRALAMSVGSAL
;
A
#
# COMPACT_ATOMS: atom_id res chain seq x y z
N MET A 1 16.38 -15.79 21.86
CA MET A 1 15.91 -14.40 21.86
C MET A 1 16.77 -13.53 20.93
N LYS A 2 16.70 -13.68 19.59
CA LYS A 2 17.52 -12.86 18.65
C LYS A 2 16.78 -12.36 17.40
N ALA A 3 15.44 -12.48 17.33
CA ALA A 3 14.67 -12.12 16.11
C ALA A 3 13.91 -10.78 16.15
N PHE A 4 13.97 -10.01 17.24
CA PHE A 4 13.18 -8.80 17.43
C PHE A 4 13.64 -7.53 16.66
N PRO A 5 14.92 -7.30 16.36
CA PRO A 5 15.33 -6.06 15.70
C PRO A 5 14.95 -5.99 14.20
N ALA A 6 14.84 -7.12 13.52
CA ALA A 6 14.50 -7.14 12.09
C ALA A 6 13.02 -6.78 11.83
N LEU A 7 12.13 -7.13 12.75
CA LEU A 7 10.69 -6.82 12.64
C LEU A 7 10.40 -5.32 12.77
N LEU A 8 11.13 -4.62 13.63
CA LEU A 8 11.00 -3.16 13.82
C LEU A 8 11.51 -2.36 12.63
N ALA A 9 12.57 -2.82 11.96
CA ALA A 9 13.12 -2.16 10.78
C ALA A 9 12.18 -2.26 9.57
N LEU A 10 11.43 -3.36 9.44
CA LEU A 10 10.47 -3.55 8.35
C LEU A 10 9.18 -2.72 8.57
N LEU A 11 8.76 -2.50 9.81
CA LEU A 11 7.63 -1.61 10.13
C LEU A 11 7.95 -0.15 9.75
N ALA A 12 9.19 0.30 9.91
CA ALA A 12 9.61 1.65 9.55
C ALA A 12 9.61 1.87 8.02
N ALA A 13 9.86 0.84 7.23
CA ALA A 13 9.82 0.93 5.76
C ALA A 13 8.39 1.06 5.18
N LEU A 14 7.37 0.55 5.88
CA LEU A 14 5.96 0.65 5.46
C LEU A 14 5.30 1.98 5.81
N THR A 15 5.93 2.80 6.66
CA THR A 15 5.43 4.14 7.04
C THR A 15 6.05 5.27 6.21
N ALA A 16 6.80 4.97 5.15
CA ALA A 16 7.15 5.98 4.17
C ALA A 16 5.85 6.64 3.70
N VAL A 17 5.62 7.88 4.14
CA VAL A 17 4.48 8.71 3.75
C VAL A 17 4.43 8.67 2.23
N ALA A 18 3.50 7.92 1.67
CA ALA A 18 3.31 7.87 0.24
C ALA A 18 3.07 9.31 -0.22
N ALA A 19 3.93 9.82 -1.10
CA ALA A 19 3.69 11.11 -1.71
C ALA A 19 2.25 11.14 -2.25
N PRO A 20 1.55 12.27 -2.15
CA PRO A 20 0.16 12.36 -2.61
C PRO A 20 0.05 11.81 -4.03
N ALA A 21 -1.03 11.07 -4.26
CA ALA A 21 -1.27 10.51 -5.59
C ALA A 21 -1.36 11.65 -6.60
N PRO A 22 -0.63 11.59 -7.72
CA PRO A 22 -0.73 12.61 -8.74
C PRO A 22 -2.14 12.64 -9.34
N ASP A 23 -2.61 13.85 -9.65
CA ASP A 23 -3.95 14.07 -10.19
C ASP A 23 -4.15 13.43 -11.57
N ALA A 24 -5.42 13.22 -11.94
CA ALA A 24 -5.77 12.75 -13.26
C ALA A 24 -5.35 13.78 -14.34
N PRO A 25 -4.84 13.31 -15.50
CA PRO A 25 -4.48 14.23 -16.56
C PRO A 25 -5.74 14.95 -17.07
N GLN A 26 -5.68 16.29 -17.13
CA GLN A 26 -6.77 17.08 -17.64
C GLN A 26 -6.70 17.16 -19.18
N SER A 27 -7.82 16.85 -19.85
CA SER A 27 -7.93 17.12 -21.27
C SER A 27 -8.23 18.60 -21.48
N LEU A 28 -7.60 19.21 -22.48
CA LEU A 28 -7.99 20.53 -22.95
C LEU A 28 -9.07 20.36 -24.03
N PRO A 29 -10.32 20.76 -23.79
CA PRO A 29 -11.33 20.74 -24.83
C PRO A 29 -11.04 21.83 -25.87
N ILE A 30 -10.57 21.39 -27.04
CA ILE A 30 -10.38 22.24 -28.21
C ILE A 30 -11.58 22.01 -29.11
N LEU A 31 -12.36 23.05 -29.35
CA LEU A 31 -13.51 23.05 -30.25
C LEU A 31 -13.08 23.72 -31.56
N TYR A 32 -13.43 23.09 -32.68
CA TYR A 32 -13.30 23.69 -33.99
C TYR A 32 -14.60 24.39 -34.36
N ASP A 33 -14.53 25.69 -34.59
CA ASP A 33 -15.64 26.52 -35.08
C ASP A 33 -15.55 26.56 -36.60
N GLN A 34 -16.30 25.69 -37.28
CA GLN A 34 -16.30 25.54 -38.72
C GLN A 34 -16.73 26.79 -39.48
N PRO A 35 -17.75 27.57 -39.05
CA PRO A 35 -18.14 28.80 -39.69
C PRO A 35 -17.04 29.89 -39.65
N GLY A 36 -16.27 29.90 -38.57
CA GLY A 36 -15.21 30.89 -38.37
C GLY A 36 -13.81 30.42 -38.75
N ASP A 37 -13.65 29.17 -39.22
CA ASP A 37 -12.35 28.53 -39.49
C ASP A 37 -11.33 28.77 -38.37
N ARG A 38 -11.78 28.64 -37.12
CA ARG A 38 -10.98 28.96 -35.95
C ARG A 38 -11.07 27.88 -34.90
N TYR A 39 -10.05 27.78 -34.05
CA TYR A 39 -10.04 26.94 -32.87
C TYR A 39 -10.45 27.74 -31.64
N ILE A 40 -11.33 27.17 -30.84
CA ILE A 40 -11.77 27.72 -29.55
C ILE A 40 -11.24 26.81 -28.47
N LEU A 41 -10.42 27.36 -27.59
CA LEU A 41 -9.93 26.68 -26.39
C LEU A 41 -10.81 27.07 -25.20
N ARG A 42 -11.28 26.08 -24.45
CA ARG A 42 -12.02 26.31 -23.22
C ARG A 42 -11.10 26.12 -22.02
N ILE A 43 -10.84 27.20 -21.26
CA ILE A 43 -10.07 27.19 -20.03
C ILE A 43 -10.95 27.80 -18.93
N ASP A 44 -11.17 27.12 -17.82
CA ASP A 44 -11.90 27.61 -16.66
C ASP A 44 -13.26 28.26 -17.00
N ASN A 45 -14.05 27.60 -17.82
CA ASN A 45 -15.34 28.05 -18.35
C ASN A 45 -15.28 29.29 -19.29
N ARG A 46 -14.12 29.82 -19.57
CA ARG A 46 -13.94 30.89 -20.57
C ARG A 46 -13.55 30.30 -21.91
N ARG A 47 -14.02 30.93 -22.98
CA ARG A 47 -13.68 30.57 -24.34
C ARG A 47 -12.63 31.53 -24.86
N TYR A 48 -11.55 31.00 -25.39
CA TYR A 48 -10.47 31.79 -26.01
C TYR A 48 -10.39 31.41 -27.49
N GLN A 49 -10.47 32.41 -28.34
CA GLN A 49 -10.16 32.21 -29.75
C GLN A 49 -8.64 32.04 -29.85
N MET A 50 -8.21 30.89 -30.39
CA MET A 50 -6.78 30.67 -30.63
C MET A 50 -6.35 31.55 -31.81
N PRO A 51 -5.45 32.53 -31.60
CA PRO A 51 -4.75 33.11 -32.71
C PRO A 51 -3.86 32.02 -33.29
N TYR A 52 -3.53 32.17 -34.53
CA TYR A 52 -2.55 31.27 -35.11
C TYR A 52 -1.65 30.56 -34.07
N PRO A 53 -1.53 29.27 -34.01
CA PRO A 53 -1.14 28.48 -35.16
C PRO A 53 -2.32 27.86 -35.86
N THR A 54 -2.12 27.63 -37.15
CA THR A 54 -3.00 26.88 -38.03
C THR A 54 -3.53 25.62 -37.37
N LYS A 55 -4.64 25.08 -37.88
CA LYS A 55 -5.21 23.77 -37.59
C LYS A 55 -4.13 22.69 -37.32
N GLU A 56 -3.08 22.69 -38.10
CA GLU A 56 -1.93 21.78 -38.01
C GLU A 56 -1.04 22.03 -36.79
N GLY A 57 -0.88 23.27 -36.37
CA GLY A 57 -0.09 23.63 -35.18
C GLY A 57 -0.77 23.14 -33.88
N VAL A 58 -2.09 23.33 -33.76
CA VAL A 58 -2.87 22.80 -32.63
C VAL A 58 -2.88 21.26 -32.65
N ALA A 59 -3.05 20.65 -33.82
CA ALA A 59 -3.00 19.19 -33.94
C ALA A 59 -1.63 18.62 -33.57
N ARG A 60 -0.54 19.31 -33.95
CA ARG A 60 0.83 18.93 -33.54
C ARG A 60 1.05 19.07 -32.03
N LEU A 61 0.59 20.16 -31.44
CA LEU A 61 0.69 20.36 -29.99
C LEU A 61 -0.13 19.30 -29.22
N MET A 62 -1.33 18.98 -29.70
CA MET A 62 -2.17 17.95 -29.10
C MET A 62 -1.63 16.53 -29.30
N SER A 63 -1.01 16.23 -30.45
CA SER A 63 -0.35 14.94 -30.68
C SER A 63 0.95 14.83 -29.87
N ALA A 64 1.69 15.91 -29.73
CA ALA A 64 2.89 15.95 -28.89
C ALA A 64 2.56 15.83 -27.41
N ALA A 65 1.43 16.38 -26.95
CA ALA A 65 0.94 16.26 -25.59
C ALA A 65 0.49 14.84 -25.20
N ASN A 66 0.25 13.96 -26.18
CA ASN A 66 0.00 12.51 -26.01
C ASN A 66 -0.99 12.15 -24.89
N TYR A 67 -2.08 12.92 -24.79
CA TYR A 67 -3.13 12.71 -23.76
C TYR A 67 -3.62 11.26 -23.67
N PRO A 68 -3.90 10.53 -24.77
CA PRO A 68 -4.36 9.14 -24.68
C PRO A 68 -3.36 8.22 -23.97
N ARG A 69 -2.05 8.41 -24.22
CA ARG A 69 -0.99 7.63 -23.54
C ARG A 69 -0.91 7.98 -22.08
N THR A 70 -0.94 9.27 -21.73
CA THR A 70 -0.89 9.72 -20.34
C THR A 70 -2.10 9.23 -19.55
N LYS A 71 -3.30 9.25 -20.18
CA LYS A 71 -4.51 8.69 -19.57
C LYS A 71 -4.41 7.18 -19.37
N LEU A 72 -3.87 6.45 -20.34
CA LEU A 72 -3.66 4.99 -20.21
C LEU A 72 -2.75 4.68 -19.03
N LEU A 73 -1.61 5.38 -18.90
CA LEU A 73 -0.68 5.21 -17.79
C LEU A 73 -1.31 5.58 -16.44
N TYR A 74 -2.18 6.59 -16.40
CA TYR A 74 -2.96 6.91 -15.21
C TYR A 74 -3.90 5.78 -14.81
N ASP A 75 -4.62 5.19 -15.77
CA ASP A 75 -5.53 4.08 -15.51
C ASP A 75 -4.77 2.82 -15.07
N GLU A 76 -3.56 2.59 -15.60
CA GLU A 76 -2.65 1.52 -15.14
C GLU A 76 -2.14 1.77 -13.72
N TYR A 77 -1.73 3.00 -13.44
CA TYR A 77 -1.30 3.41 -12.09
C TYR A 77 -2.43 3.22 -11.07
N LYS A 78 -3.66 3.63 -11.37
CA LYS A 78 -4.81 3.41 -10.48
C LYS A 78 -5.05 1.93 -10.19
N ARG A 79 -5.01 1.08 -11.21
CA ARG A 79 -5.14 -0.38 -11.00
C ARG A 79 -4.02 -0.93 -10.13
N ALA A 80 -2.79 -0.49 -10.35
CA ALA A 80 -1.65 -0.91 -9.55
C ALA A 80 -1.77 -0.44 -8.08
N LEU A 81 -2.35 0.74 -7.82
CA LEU A 81 -2.67 1.21 -6.47
C LEU A 81 -3.72 0.32 -5.77
N ASP A 82 -4.77 -0.08 -6.48
CA ASP A 82 -5.80 -0.97 -5.93
C ASP A 82 -5.21 -2.35 -5.59
N GLU A 83 -4.34 -2.89 -6.45
CA GLU A 83 -3.62 -4.13 -6.20
C GLU A 83 -2.67 -4.00 -5.00
N ARG A 84 -1.95 -2.89 -4.89
CA ARG A 84 -1.09 -2.56 -3.75
C ARG A 84 -1.89 -2.52 -2.45
N ALA A 85 -3.02 -1.82 -2.41
CA ALA A 85 -3.87 -1.72 -1.24
C ALA A 85 -4.37 -3.11 -0.77
N LYS A 86 -4.73 -4.00 -1.70
CA LYS A 86 -5.10 -5.38 -1.39
C LYS A 86 -3.92 -6.17 -0.80
N ALA A 87 -2.74 -6.06 -1.40
CA ALA A 87 -1.53 -6.73 -0.92
C ALA A 87 -1.15 -6.26 0.50
N GLU A 88 -1.17 -4.95 0.75
CA GLU A 88 -0.91 -4.36 2.07
C GLU A 88 -1.94 -4.82 3.11
N SER A 89 -3.23 -4.89 2.75
CA SER A 89 -4.29 -5.42 3.63
C SER A 89 -4.03 -6.88 4.01
N THR A 90 -3.60 -7.71 3.05
CA THR A 90 -3.28 -9.11 3.29
C THR A 90 -2.06 -9.27 4.22
N ILE A 91 -1.01 -8.44 4.02
CA ILE A 91 0.15 -8.40 4.92
C ILE A 91 -0.28 -8.03 6.35
N ARG A 92 -1.08 -6.97 6.53
CA ARG A 92 -1.59 -6.56 7.85
C ARG A 92 -2.39 -7.67 8.54
N SER A 93 -3.23 -8.38 7.78
CA SER A 93 -3.98 -9.52 8.30
C SER A 93 -3.06 -10.64 8.79
N SER A 94 -2.04 -10.99 8.02
CA SER A 94 -1.04 -12.00 8.39
C SER A 94 -0.21 -11.57 9.60
N GLN A 95 0.18 -10.29 9.70
CA GLN A 95 0.87 -9.72 10.87
C GLN A 95 0.00 -9.80 12.12
N SER A 96 -1.28 -9.43 12.02
CA SER A 96 -2.24 -9.52 13.14
C SER A 96 -2.43 -10.96 13.60
N ASN A 97 -2.44 -11.92 12.67
CA ASN A 97 -2.52 -13.33 13.01
C ASN A 97 -1.28 -13.81 13.77
N LEU A 98 -0.08 -13.48 13.28
CA LEU A 98 1.17 -13.81 13.95
C LEU A 98 1.22 -13.20 15.35
N ALA A 99 0.89 -11.92 15.51
CA ALA A 99 0.87 -11.24 16.80
C ALA A 99 -0.05 -11.95 17.82
N ARG A 100 -1.21 -12.42 17.36
CA ARG A 100 -2.17 -13.19 18.20
C ARG A 100 -1.59 -14.51 18.68
N GLU A 101 -0.92 -15.25 17.79
CA GLU A 101 -0.32 -16.54 18.16
C GLU A 101 0.90 -16.33 19.08
N THR A 102 1.74 -15.34 18.84
CA THR A 102 2.85 -14.97 19.73
C THR A 102 2.35 -14.61 21.14
N GLU A 103 1.27 -13.82 21.24
CA GLU A 103 0.67 -13.50 22.54
C GLU A 103 0.09 -14.75 23.23
N ARG A 104 -0.49 -15.68 22.48
CA ARG A 104 -0.98 -16.96 23.01
C ARG A 104 0.16 -17.79 23.58
N VAL A 105 1.28 -17.92 22.87
CA VAL A 105 2.48 -18.61 23.35
C VAL A 105 3.00 -17.95 24.63
N ALA A 106 3.10 -16.62 24.66
CA ALA A 106 3.53 -15.88 25.85
C ALA A 106 2.62 -16.08 27.06
N ARG A 107 1.29 -16.17 26.86
CA ARG A 107 0.35 -16.45 27.95
C ARG A 107 0.50 -17.88 28.48
N LEU A 108 0.64 -18.87 27.60
CA LEU A 108 0.82 -20.26 27.98
C LEU A 108 2.14 -20.48 28.71
N ASN A 109 3.23 -19.86 28.29
CA ASN A 109 4.51 -19.87 28.99
C ASN A 109 4.38 -19.33 30.41
N ARG A 110 3.77 -18.16 30.60
CA ARG A 110 3.53 -17.58 31.93
C ARG A 110 2.70 -18.49 32.82
N SER A 111 1.65 -19.12 32.25
CA SER A 111 0.82 -20.09 32.98
C SER A 111 1.62 -21.34 33.38
N LEU A 112 2.45 -21.86 32.50
CA LEU A 112 3.29 -23.02 32.76
C LEU A 112 4.31 -22.74 33.87
N ASP A 113 4.94 -21.56 33.85
CA ASP A 113 5.88 -21.15 34.86
C ASP A 113 5.21 -20.97 36.23
N SER A 114 4.01 -20.39 36.27
CA SER A 114 3.21 -20.27 37.50
C SER A 114 2.87 -21.65 38.09
N LEU A 115 2.42 -22.59 37.25
CA LEU A 115 2.10 -23.95 37.69
C LEU A 115 3.33 -24.70 38.21
N ARG A 116 4.51 -24.51 37.57
CA ARG A 116 5.78 -25.08 38.03
C ARG A 116 6.21 -24.53 39.38
N GLN A 117 6.03 -23.22 39.58
CA GLN A 117 6.31 -22.57 40.89
C GLN A 117 5.37 -23.11 41.98
N GLN A 118 4.07 -23.24 41.69
CA GLN A 118 3.11 -23.81 42.62
C GLN A 118 3.50 -25.27 43.03
N LEU A 119 3.87 -26.07 42.01
CA LEU A 119 4.32 -27.44 42.24
C LEU A 119 5.58 -27.51 43.11
N ALA A 120 6.52 -26.59 42.88
CA ALA A 120 7.76 -26.51 43.66
C ALA A 120 7.50 -26.12 45.12
N LEU A 121 6.58 -25.16 45.35
CA LEU A 121 6.17 -24.76 46.71
C LEU A 121 5.45 -25.92 47.42
N LEU A 122 4.52 -26.60 46.73
CA LEU A 122 3.78 -27.72 47.30
C LEU A 122 4.74 -28.87 47.73
N ARG A 123 5.74 -29.20 46.93
CA ARG A 123 6.76 -30.22 47.25
C ARG A 123 7.64 -29.88 48.43
N GLY A 124 7.76 -28.60 48.79
CA GLY A 124 8.51 -28.17 49.98
C GLY A 124 7.75 -28.25 51.30
N LEU A 125 6.46 -28.61 51.29
CA LEU A 125 5.64 -28.71 52.50
C LEU A 125 5.81 -30.09 53.16
N PRO A 126 5.79 -30.15 54.51
CA PRO A 126 5.97 -31.42 55.25
C PRO A 126 4.80 -32.42 55.11
N ASN A 127 3.60 -31.95 54.80
CA ASN A 127 2.39 -32.78 54.61
C ASN A 127 1.75 -32.43 53.27
N VAL A 128 2.20 -33.07 52.21
CA VAL A 128 1.70 -32.83 50.84
C VAL A 128 0.47 -33.70 50.55
N ASP A 129 -0.61 -33.11 50.08
CA ASP A 129 -1.73 -33.85 49.47
C ASP A 129 -1.28 -34.41 48.13
N LEU A 130 -1.22 -35.74 48.03
CA LEU A 130 -0.87 -36.46 46.79
C LEU A 130 -1.82 -36.15 45.64
N ASN A 131 -3.13 -35.95 45.93
CA ASN A 131 -4.12 -35.62 44.90
C ASN A 131 -3.85 -34.24 44.29
N GLU A 132 -3.51 -33.25 45.14
CA GLU A 132 -3.17 -31.91 44.69
C GLU A 132 -1.88 -31.91 43.83
N LEU A 133 -0.90 -32.69 44.25
CA LEU A 133 0.35 -32.86 43.52
C LEU A 133 0.11 -33.48 42.14
N LEU A 134 -0.70 -34.55 42.06
CA LEU A 134 -1.08 -35.21 40.80
C LEU A 134 -1.90 -34.28 39.93
N PHE A 135 -2.81 -33.50 40.50
CA PHE A 135 -3.59 -32.51 39.78
C PHE A 135 -2.69 -31.46 39.12
N LEU A 136 -1.76 -30.84 39.86
CA LEU A 136 -0.82 -29.84 39.31
C LEU A 136 0.09 -30.45 38.26
N GLN A 137 0.59 -31.67 38.43
CA GLN A 137 1.39 -32.36 37.42
C GLN A 137 0.60 -32.57 36.12
N ASN A 138 -0.67 -32.95 36.23
CA ASN A 138 -1.55 -33.12 35.06
C ASN A 138 -1.82 -31.78 34.37
N GLN A 139 -2.07 -30.69 35.13
CA GLN A 139 -2.23 -29.35 34.59
C GLN A 139 -0.98 -28.88 33.85
N ILE A 140 0.21 -29.11 34.40
CA ILE A 140 1.47 -28.81 33.75
C ILE A 140 1.62 -29.56 32.43
N ARG A 141 1.28 -30.84 32.39
CA ARG A 141 1.32 -31.67 31.17
C ARG A 141 0.39 -31.15 30.08
N ILE A 142 -0.86 -30.80 30.44
CA ILE A 142 -1.85 -30.26 29.51
C ILE A 142 -1.42 -28.90 29.00
N THR A 143 -0.94 -28.01 29.86
CA THR A 143 -0.46 -26.68 29.49
C THR A 143 0.77 -26.77 28.59
N ALA A 144 1.71 -27.69 28.88
CA ALA A 144 2.89 -27.93 28.02
C ALA A 144 2.49 -28.45 26.63
N ALA A 145 1.52 -29.38 26.54
CA ALA A 145 1.02 -29.83 25.25
C ALA A 145 0.32 -28.72 24.46
N SER A 146 -0.44 -27.87 25.16
CA SER A 146 -1.08 -26.69 24.56
C SER A 146 -0.05 -25.65 24.08
N LEU A 147 1.03 -25.47 24.82
CA LEU A 147 2.15 -24.59 24.44
C LEU A 147 2.84 -25.11 23.18
N ALA A 148 3.18 -26.39 23.11
CA ALA A 148 3.80 -26.98 21.91
C ALA A 148 2.89 -26.82 20.66
N SER A 149 1.59 -26.97 20.83
CA SER A 149 0.62 -26.72 19.75
C SER A 149 0.58 -25.26 19.33
N ALA A 150 0.62 -24.31 20.30
CA ALA A 150 0.62 -22.87 20.02
C ALA A 150 1.91 -22.43 19.33
N GLU A 151 3.09 -22.94 19.74
CA GLU A 151 4.37 -22.71 19.10
C GLU A 151 4.37 -23.19 17.64
N ALA A 152 3.79 -24.36 17.38
CA ALA A 152 3.65 -24.85 16.01
C ALA A 152 2.72 -23.96 15.15
N GLN A 153 1.70 -23.37 15.74
CA GLN A 153 0.81 -22.44 15.05
C GLN A 153 1.49 -21.07 14.81
N GLU A 154 2.25 -20.58 15.77
CA GLU A 154 3.07 -19.37 15.63
C GLU A 154 4.06 -19.53 14.48
N ALA A 155 4.78 -20.67 14.42
CA ALA A 155 5.72 -20.94 13.34
C ALA A 155 5.03 -21.01 11.95
N LYS A 156 3.82 -21.57 11.88
CA LYS A 156 3.00 -21.56 10.66
C LYS A 156 2.57 -20.14 10.28
N ALA A 157 2.14 -19.33 11.25
CA ALA A 157 1.76 -17.94 11.01
C ALA A 157 2.94 -17.08 10.55
N ALA A 158 4.14 -17.29 11.12
CA ALA A 158 5.37 -16.64 10.68
C ALA A 158 5.71 -17.00 9.23
N SER A 159 5.67 -18.30 8.88
CA SER A 159 5.91 -18.77 7.51
C SER A 159 4.84 -18.27 6.51
N ALA A 160 3.60 -18.07 6.96
CA ALA A 160 2.53 -17.52 6.14
C ALA A 160 2.78 -16.03 5.88
N LEU A 161 3.20 -15.27 6.89
CA LEU A 161 3.57 -13.86 6.74
C LEU A 161 4.72 -13.70 5.74
N ASP A 162 5.76 -14.48 5.87
CA ASP A 162 6.94 -14.47 4.97
C ASP A 162 6.53 -14.70 3.51
N ARG A 163 5.70 -15.72 3.27
CA ARG A 163 5.16 -16.01 1.92
C ARG A 163 4.28 -14.87 1.40
N THR A 164 3.47 -14.26 2.25
CA THR A 164 2.59 -13.13 1.89
C THR A 164 3.43 -11.92 1.51
N GLN A 165 4.48 -11.61 2.26
CA GLN A 165 5.40 -10.51 1.98
C GLN A 165 6.15 -10.73 0.66
N GLY A 166 6.70 -11.93 0.45
CA GLY A 166 7.38 -12.27 -0.81
C GLY A 166 6.45 -12.18 -2.03
N ALA A 167 5.19 -12.64 -1.90
CA ALA A 167 4.21 -12.53 -2.98
C ALA A 167 3.80 -11.07 -3.25
N ALA A 168 3.73 -10.23 -2.23
CA ALA A 168 3.35 -8.82 -2.34
C ALA A 168 4.48 -7.96 -2.95
N GLU A 169 5.73 -8.32 -2.78
CA GLU A 169 6.89 -7.51 -3.20
C GLU A 169 6.85 -7.13 -4.69
N ALA A 170 6.52 -8.07 -5.56
CA ALA A 170 6.39 -7.82 -6.99
C ALA A 170 5.25 -6.83 -7.30
N THR A 171 4.13 -6.92 -6.57
CA THR A 171 2.99 -6.02 -6.71
C THR A 171 3.35 -4.60 -6.25
N LEU A 172 4.05 -4.46 -5.13
CA LEU A 172 4.52 -3.18 -4.62
C LEU A 172 5.48 -2.51 -5.61
N ARG A 173 6.48 -3.24 -6.11
CA ARG A 173 7.42 -2.73 -7.14
C ARG A 173 6.70 -2.32 -8.44
N ARG A 174 5.67 -3.07 -8.85
CA ARG A 174 4.88 -2.73 -10.03
C ARG A 174 4.11 -1.42 -9.83
N ALA A 175 3.55 -1.21 -8.64
CA ALA A 175 2.83 0.02 -8.32
C ALA A 175 3.76 1.25 -8.32
N ASP A 176 4.97 1.11 -7.76
CA ASP A 176 5.97 2.16 -7.76
C ASP A 176 6.41 2.49 -9.20
N LYS A 177 6.69 1.46 -10.03
CA LYS A 177 7.01 1.67 -11.43
C LYS A 177 5.89 2.34 -12.21
N ALA A 178 4.65 1.88 -12.05
CA ALA A 178 3.50 2.47 -12.73
C ALA A 178 3.30 3.95 -12.35
N ARG A 179 3.58 4.30 -11.08
CA ARG A 179 3.60 5.70 -10.63
C ARG A 179 4.66 6.50 -11.35
N ASP A 180 5.89 6.01 -11.39
CA ASP A 180 7.03 6.73 -12.00
C ASP A 180 6.81 6.92 -13.49
N ASP A 181 6.34 5.89 -14.20
CA ASP A 181 6.00 5.95 -15.62
C ASP A 181 4.87 6.98 -15.89
N TYR A 182 3.87 7.04 -15.02
CA TYR A 182 2.79 8.02 -15.10
C TYR A 182 3.28 9.44 -14.82
N VAL A 183 4.06 9.65 -13.76
CA VAL A 183 4.60 10.98 -13.39
C VAL A 183 5.49 11.53 -14.50
N ALA A 184 6.33 10.69 -15.10
CA ALA A 184 7.15 11.09 -16.25
C ALA A 184 6.27 11.52 -17.44
N ALA A 185 5.27 10.72 -17.80
CA ALA A 185 4.36 11.06 -18.89
C ALA A 185 3.50 12.30 -18.59
N LEU A 186 3.09 12.52 -17.34
CA LEU A 186 2.35 13.69 -16.91
C LEU A 186 3.20 14.96 -17.08
N THR A 187 4.46 14.91 -16.66
CA THR A 187 5.39 16.04 -16.79
C THR A 187 5.62 16.41 -18.27
N GLU A 188 5.79 15.39 -19.14
CA GLU A 188 5.90 15.61 -20.59
C GLU A 188 4.62 16.20 -21.20
N TYR A 189 3.46 15.81 -20.67
CA TYR A 189 2.14 16.27 -21.13
C TYR A 189 1.83 17.70 -20.67
N GLU A 190 2.14 18.04 -19.42
CA GLU A 190 1.82 19.37 -18.83
C GLU A 190 2.59 20.51 -19.47
N LYS A 191 3.80 20.26 -19.92
CA LYS A 191 4.66 21.31 -20.53
C LYS A 191 4.01 21.94 -21.78
N PRO A 192 3.62 21.19 -22.82
CA PRO A 192 2.91 21.76 -23.96
C PRO A 192 1.53 22.34 -23.61
N LEU A 193 0.86 21.80 -22.58
CA LEU A 193 -0.40 22.39 -22.10
C LEU A 193 -0.20 23.78 -21.49
N ALA A 194 0.86 23.98 -20.71
CA ALA A 194 1.20 25.28 -20.14
C ALA A 194 1.52 26.29 -21.26
N GLU A 195 2.25 25.88 -22.30
CA GLU A 195 2.55 26.71 -23.46
C GLU A 195 1.28 27.13 -24.23
N ILE A 196 0.36 26.18 -24.45
CA ILE A 196 -0.94 26.47 -25.12
C ILE A 196 -1.78 27.44 -24.27
N ARG A 197 -1.84 27.25 -22.95
CA ARG A 197 -2.56 28.14 -22.03
C ARG A 197 -1.96 29.54 -22.04
N ALA A 198 -0.64 29.66 -21.96
CA ALA A 198 0.06 30.93 -21.99
C ALA A 198 -0.20 31.67 -23.32
N LEU A 199 -0.12 30.97 -24.44
CA LEU A 199 -0.43 31.51 -25.75
C LEU A 199 -1.89 31.99 -25.83
N ALA A 200 -2.85 31.22 -25.42
CA ALA A 200 -4.26 31.57 -25.43
C ALA A 200 -4.54 32.81 -24.56
N MET A 201 -3.89 32.94 -23.41
CA MET A 201 -4.03 34.08 -22.51
C MET A 201 -3.34 35.36 -23.03
N SER A 202 -2.21 35.24 -23.76
CA SER A 202 -1.43 36.39 -24.24
C SER A 202 -2.02 37.02 -25.49
N VAL A 203 -2.63 36.24 -26.36
CA VAL A 203 -3.06 36.67 -27.71
C VAL A 203 -4.56 36.48 -27.93
N GLY A 204 -5.23 35.68 -27.04
CA GLY A 204 -6.63 35.33 -27.16
C GLY A 204 -7.54 36.46 -26.72
N SER A 205 -8.42 36.90 -27.61
CA SER A 205 -9.60 37.67 -27.21
C SER A 205 -10.55 36.72 -26.48
N ALA A 206 -10.90 37.01 -25.23
CA ALA A 206 -11.99 36.30 -24.56
C ALA A 206 -13.29 36.56 -25.35
N LEU A 207 -13.98 35.48 -25.73
CA LEU A 207 -15.29 35.54 -26.37
C LEU A 207 -16.40 35.60 -25.34
#